data_0964f795aa6a6fa48c38b2874071db89
#
_entry.id   0964f795aa6a6fa48c38b2874071db89
#
_cell.length_a   1.000
_cell.length_b   1.000
_cell.length_c   1.000
_cell.angle_alpha   90.00
_cell.angle_beta   90.00
_cell.angle_gamma   90.00
#
_symmetry.space_group_name_H-M   'P 1'
#
loop_
_entity.id
_entity.type
_entity.pdbx_description
1 polymer ?
#
loop_
_entity_poly.entity_id
_entity_poly.type
_entity_poly.pdbx_seq_one_letter_code
_entity_poly.pdbx_strand_id
1 'polypeptide(L)'
;MKSARPLQAKLTKENDLSKTEETCKVVEEMVDALNDHMIDGIGAFFDENFHWFGNAGCGVKENLKAFQDGWQRPFQAAFSDKVCIDEARIAQGQWMAAFGRQEATHSGEFMGIAPTGKRVEIRYMDFWKVVDGKIQDNWVMVDFPDVMRQLGVDPFQGMGWDDYGTEYDSSKKGSETKILGGGHK
;
A
#
# COMPACT_ATOMS: atom_id res chain seq x y z
N MET A 1 6.56 -33.15 -8.44
CA MET A 1 6.27 -31.71 -8.38
C MET A 1 6.20 -31.18 -9.80
N LYS A 2 5.00 -30.83 -10.31
CA LYS A 2 4.84 -30.26 -11.66
C LYS A 2 5.11 -28.77 -11.56
N SER A 3 6.16 -28.30 -12.22
CA SER A 3 6.49 -26.89 -12.40
C SER A 3 5.31 -26.15 -13.05
N ALA A 4 4.71 -25.21 -12.35
CA ALA A 4 3.75 -24.30 -12.95
C ALA A 4 4.52 -23.43 -13.98
N ARG A 5 4.21 -23.59 -15.26
CA ARG A 5 4.67 -22.67 -16.29
C ARG A 5 3.96 -21.34 -16.09
N PRO A 6 4.68 -20.19 -16.09
CA PRO A 6 4.00 -18.91 -16.12
C PRO A 6 3.12 -18.83 -17.35
N LEU A 7 1.87 -18.40 -17.18
CA LEU A 7 0.94 -18.12 -18.26
C LEU A 7 1.50 -16.93 -19.08
N GLN A 8 2.27 -17.22 -20.12
CA GLN A 8 2.54 -16.23 -21.16
C GLN A 8 1.28 -16.12 -22.02
N ALA A 9 0.41 -15.17 -21.67
CA ALA A 9 -0.63 -14.75 -22.58
C ALA A 9 0.03 -14.19 -23.86
N LYS A 10 -0.33 -14.74 -25.02
CA LYS A 10 0.01 -14.15 -26.31
C LYS A 10 -0.77 -12.83 -26.44
N LEU A 11 -0.12 -11.72 -26.12
CA LEU A 11 -0.66 -10.38 -26.26
C LEU A 11 -0.69 -10.02 -27.74
N THR A 12 -1.85 -9.65 -28.26
CA THR A 12 -1.95 -8.96 -29.54
C THR A 12 -1.70 -7.47 -29.25
N LYS A 13 -0.68 -6.87 -29.87
CA LYS A 13 -0.16 -5.52 -29.51
C LYS A 13 -1.20 -4.40 -29.45
N GLU A 14 -2.21 -4.38 -30.28
CA GLU A 14 -3.21 -3.31 -30.29
C GLU A 14 -4.23 -3.42 -29.15
N ASN A 15 -4.70 -4.62 -28.82
CA ASN A 15 -5.58 -4.84 -27.67
C ASN A 15 -4.88 -4.58 -26.33
N ASP A 16 -3.57 -4.71 -26.27
CA ASP A 16 -2.80 -4.50 -25.05
C ASP A 16 -2.64 -3.00 -24.73
N LEU A 17 -2.44 -2.15 -25.74
CA LEU A 17 -2.33 -0.70 -25.55
C LEU A 17 -3.65 -0.09 -25.07
N SER A 18 -4.77 -0.42 -25.69
CA SER A 18 -6.08 0.09 -25.28
C SER A 18 -6.46 -0.33 -23.85
N LYS A 19 -6.16 -1.57 -23.48
CA LYS A 19 -6.37 -2.04 -22.10
C LYS A 19 -5.43 -1.37 -21.11
N THR A 20 -4.20 -1.10 -21.51
CA THR A 20 -3.23 -0.39 -20.67
C THR A 20 -3.71 1.03 -20.38
N GLU A 21 -4.20 1.75 -21.39
CA GLU A 21 -4.76 3.10 -21.24
C GLU A 21 -5.99 3.11 -20.32
N GLU A 22 -6.92 2.15 -20.48
CA GLU A 22 -8.07 1.98 -19.59
C GLU A 22 -7.62 1.71 -18.15
N THR A 23 -6.68 0.80 -17.97
CA THR A 23 -6.13 0.46 -16.64
C THR A 23 -5.49 1.66 -15.97
N CYS A 24 -4.65 2.42 -16.68
CA CYS A 24 -4.06 3.64 -16.17
C CYS A 24 -5.12 4.63 -15.71
N LYS A 25 -6.11 4.90 -16.56
CA LYS A 25 -7.18 5.84 -16.25
C LYS A 25 -7.93 5.47 -14.98
N VAL A 26 -8.37 4.21 -14.86
CA VAL A 26 -9.14 3.74 -13.70
C VAL A 26 -8.34 3.87 -12.40
N VAL A 27 -7.07 3.46 -12.41
CA VAL A 27 -6.23 3.53 -11.21
C VAL A 27 -5.87 4.97 -10.86
N GLU A 28 -5.57 5.83 -11.83
CA GLU A 28 -5.28 7.24 -11.61
C GLU A 28 -6.47 7.98 -10.99
N GLU A 29 -7.65 7.81 -11.56
CA GLU A 29 -8.89 8.40 -11.03
C GLU A 29 -9.21 7.89 -9.60
N MET A 30 -8.92 6.61 -9.32
CA MET A 30 -9.07 6.04 -7.99
C MET A 30 -8.07 6.65 -6.99
N VAL A 31 -6.81 6.84 -7.37
CA VAL A 31 -5.79 7.47 -6.51
C VAL A 31 -6.15 8.94 -6.23
N ASP A 32 -6.66 9.66 -7.22
CA ASP A 32 -7.13 11.03 -7.04
C ASP A 32 -8.30 11.07 -6.04
N ALA A 33 -9.27 10.16 -6.16
CA ALA A 33 -10.38 10.04 -5.21
C ALA A 33 -9.91 9.68 -3.78
N LEU A 34 -8.85 8.86 -3.65
CA LEU A 34 -8.23 8.58 -2.35
C LEU A 34 -7.59 9.83 -1.74
N ASN A 35 -6.92 10.65 -2.55
CA ASN A 35 -6.30 11.90 -2.11
C ASN A 35 -7.34 12.97 -1.75
N ASP A 36 -8.51 12.93 -2.39
CA ASP A 36 -9.67 13.75 -2.04
C ASP A 36 -10.46 13.20 -0.83
N HIS A 37 -9.96 12.14 -0.19
CA HIS A 37 -10.56 11.48 0.98
C HIS A 37 -11.98 10.96 0.75
N MET A 38 -12.32 10.58 -0.47
CA MET A 38 -13.64 10.07 -0.87
C MET A 38 -13.83 8.59 -0.49
N ILE A 39 -14.00 8.30 0.81
CA ILE A 39 -14.11 6.91 1.29
C ILE A 39 -15.32 6.20 0.67
N ASP A 40 -16.49 6.82 0.67
CA ASP A 40 -17.71 6.19 0.17
C ASP A 40 -17.79 6.21 -1.36
N GLY A 41 -17.26 7.25 -2.00
CA GLY A 41 -17.24 7.40 -3.46
C GLY A 41 -16.28 6.45 -4.18
N ILE A 42 -15.25 5.97 -3.49
CA ILE A 42 -14.22 5.11 -4.10
C ILE A 42 -14.78 3.77 -4.62
N GLY A 43 -15.91 3.31 -4.10
CA GLY A 43 -16.58 2.10 -4.55
C GLY A 43 -16.94 2.10 -6.04
N ALA A 44 -17.01 3.27 -6.67
CA ALA A 44 -17.27 3.39 -8.10
C ALA A 44 -16.15 2.79 -8.98
N PHE A 45 -14.93 2.67 -8.46
CA PHE A 45 -13.77 2.13 -9.17
C PHE A 45 -13.58 0.64 -9.03
N PHE A 46 -14.27 -0.01 -8.09
CA PHE A 46 -14.08 -1.41 -7.75
C PHE A 46 -15.21 -2.30 -8.24
N ASP A 47 -14.87 -3.54 -8.58
CA ASP A 47 -15.86 -4.59 -8.81
C ASP A 47 -16.54 -4.99 -7.49
N GLU A 48 -17.79 -5.43 -7.55
CA GLU A 48 -18.52 -5.90 -6.34
C GLU A 48 -17.87 -7.12 -5.70
N ASN A 49 -17.22 -7.96 -6.50
CA ASN A 49 -16.46 -9.14 -6.08
C ASN A 49 -14.97 -8.84 -5.92
N PHE A 50 -14.62 -7.60 -5.68
CA PHE A 50 -13.25 -7.15 -5.47
C PHE A 50 -12.56 -7.94 -4.36
N HIS A 51 -11.28 -8.32 -4.61
CA HIS A 51 -10.43 -8.92 -3.59
C HIS A 51 -9.25 -8.00 -3.27
N TRP A 52 -8.99 -7.85 -2.00
CA TRP A 52 -7.85 -7.11 -1.50
C TRP A 52 -6.93 -8.03 -0.70
N PHE A 53 -5.66 -8.07 -1.10
CA PHE A 53 -4.63 -8.90 -0.51
C PHE A 53 -3.65 -8.01 0.25
N GLY A 54 -3.89 -7.85 1.53
CA GLY A 54 -3.08 -6.99 2.40
C GLY A 54 -1.96 -7.73 3.12
N ASN A 55 -1.18 -6.96 3.86
CA ASN A 55 -0.10 -7.45 4.69
C ASN A 55 -0.57 -8.36 5.84
N ALA A 56 0.38 -9.02 6.47
CA ALA A 56 0.20 -9.58 7.80
C ALA A 56 -0.36 -8.50 8.77
N GLY A 57 -1.34 -8.87 9.56
CA GLY A 57 -2.11 -7.95 10.41
C GLY A 57 -3.39 -7.41 9.78
N CYS A 58 -3.49 -7.34 8.45
CA CYS A 58 -4.69 -6.93 7.73
C CYS A 58 -5.41 -8.10 7.04
N GLY A 59 -4.65 -9.07 6.56
CA GLY A 59 -5.16 -10.26 5.88
C GLY A 59 -5.83 -9.95 4.54
N VAL A 60 -6.65 -10.89 4.07
CA VAL A 60 -7.40 -10.79 2.81
C VAL A 60 -8.80 -10.23 3.08
N LYS A 61 -9.30 -9.41 2.17
CA LYS A 61 -10.69 -8.92 2.14
C LYS A 61 -11.35 -9.44 0.86
N GLU A 62 -12.43 -10.18 1.01
CA GLU A 62 -13.07 -10.95 -0.08
C GLU A 62 -14.10 -10.14 -0.89
N ASN A 63 -14.32 -8.88 -0.54
CA ASN A 63 -15.20 -7.97 -1.27
C ASN A 63 -14.96 -6.52 -0.86
N LEU A 64 -15.54 -5.60 -1.63
CA LEU A 64 -15.40 -4.16 -1.39
C LEU A 64 -15.83 -3.74 0.02
N LYS A 65 -16.95 -4.28 0.53
CA LYS A 65 -17.42 -3.93 1.87
C LYS A 65 -16.44 -4.38 2.96
N ALA A 66 -15.93 -5.60 2.88
CA ALA A 66 -14.93 -6.11 3.82
C ALA A 66 -13.62 -5.29 3.75
N PHE A 67 -13.20 -4.86 2.56
CA PHE A 67 -12.07 -3.95 2.39
C PHE A 67 -12.32 -2.60 3.04
N GLN A 68 -13.47 -1.98 2.78
CA GLN A 68 -13.79 -0.67 3.34
C GLN A 68 -13.88 -0.70 4.88
N ASP A 69 -14.57 -1.69 5.44
CA ASP A 69 -14.78 -1.78 6.87
C ASP A 69 -13.55 -2.31 7.63
N GLY A 70 -12.81 -3.24 7.03
CA GLY A 70 -11.68 -3.90 7.68
C GLY A 70 -10.30 -3.30 7.37
N TRP A 71 -10.21 -2.33 6.47
CA TRP A 71 -8.97 -1.67 6.11
C TRP A 71 -9.14 -0.18 5.85
N GLN A 72 -9.92 0.21 4.83
CA GLN A 72 -9.94 1.60 4.35
C GLN A 72 -10.36 2.59 5.44
N ARG A 73 -11.50 2.34 6.11
CA ARG A 73 -12.02 3.23 7.16
C ARG A 73 -11.13 3.28 8.39
N PRO A 74 -10.66 2.15 8.97
CA PRO A 74 -9.72 2.19 10.09
C PRO A 74 -8.42 2.92 9.73
N PHE A 75 -7.86 2.67 8.56
CA PHE A 75 -6.64 3.32 8.12
C PHE A 75 -6.83 4.83 7.90
N GLN A 76 -7.95 5.23 7.29
CA GLN A 76 -8.31 6.64 7.13
C GLN A 76 -8.55 7.32 8.50
N ALA A 77 -9.12 6.62 9.47
CA ALA A 77 -9.30 7.17 10.81
C ALA A 77 -7.97 7.37 11.54
N ALA A 78 -7.01 6.45 11.34
CA ALA A 78 -5.67 6.55 11.93
C ALA A 78 -4.85 7.68 11.31
N PHE A 79 -5.03 7.95 10.00
CA PHE A 79 -4.24 8.86 9.17
C PHE A 79 -5.15 9.73 8.30
N SER A 80 -5.93 10.61 8.93
CA SER A 80 -7.05 11.32 8.28
C SER A 80 -6.61 12.33 7.21
N ASP A 81 -5.39 12.83 7.28
CA ASP A 81 -4.80 13.80 6.35
C ASP A 81 -3.81 13.17 5.36
N LYS A 82 -3.88 11.85 5.18
CA LYS A 82 -2.92 11.15 4.32
C LYS A 82 -3.02 11.59 2.87
N VAL A 83 -1.85 11.71 2.24
CA VAL A 83 -1.70 11.98 0.81
C VAL A 83 -0.82 10.89 0.20
N CYS A 84 -1.31 10.23 -0.85
CA CYS A 84 -0.55 9.25 -1.63
C CYS A 84 0.34 9.95 -2.65
N ILE A 85 1.59 9.57 -2.69
CA ILE A 85 2.60 10.08 -3.61
C ILE A 85 3.27 8.89 -4.27
N ASP A 86 2.83 8.58 -5.50
CA ASP A 86 3.47 7.54 -6.30
C ASP A 86 4.81 8.05 -6.85
N GLU A 87 5.87 7.31 -6.58
CA GLU A 87 7.22 7.60 -7.10
C GLU A 87 7.42 7.01 -8.49
N ALA A 88 6.81 5.86 -8.76
CA ALA A 88 6.75 5.27 -10.10
C ALA A 88 5.51 4.42 -10.30
N ARG A 89 5.06 4.37 -11.55
CA ARG A 89 3.95 3.54 -12.03
C ARG A 89 4.39 2.75 -13.24
N ILE A 90 3.96 1.51 -13.33
CA ILE A 90 4.20 0.61 -14.47
C ILE A 90 2.87 -0.04 -14.82
N ALA A 91 2.46 0.02 -16.10
CA ALA A 91 1.22 -0.60 -16.54
C ALA A 91 1.42 -1.42 -17.81
N GLN A 92 0.73 -2.55 -17.89
CA GLN A 92 0.64 -3.40 -19.08
C GLN A 92 -0.67 -4.19 -19.10
N GLY A 93 -1.47 -3.99 -20.14
CA GLY A 93 -2.75 -4.66 -20.30
C GLY A 93 -3.67 -4.35 -19.11
N GLN A 94 -4.13 -5.38 -18.43
CA GLN A 94 -5.03 -5.27 -17.26
C GLN A 94 -4.30 -4.97 -15.94
N TRP A 95 -2.99 -4.80 -15.96
CA TRP A 95 -2.19 -4.67 -14.75
C TRP A 95 -1.55 -3.29 -14.63
N MET A 96 -1.60 -2.75 -13.42
CA MET A 96 -0.81 -1.60 -13.02
C MET A 96 -0.14 -1.88 -11.70
N ALA A 97 1.07 -1.41 -11.56
CA ALA A 97 1.81 -1.40 -10.31
C ALA A 97 2.32 0.00 -10.01
N ALA A 98 2.35 0.34 -8.74
CA ALA A 98 2.99 1.55 -8.24
C ALA A 98 3.81 1.25 -7.00
N PHE A 99 4.84 2.04 -6.77
CA PHE A 99 5.42 2.17 -5.44
C PHE A 99 5.56 3.64 -5.09
N GLY A 100 5.50 3.92 -3.81
CA GLY A 100 5.56 5.28 -3.33
C GLY A 100 5.42 5.35 -1.82
N ARG A 101 4.96 6.48 -1.36
CA ARG A 101 4.71 6.74 0.05
C ARG A 101 3.41 7.49 0.25
N GLN A 102 2.87 7.37 1.44
CA GLN A 102 1.85 8.27 1.94
C GLN A 102 2.48 9.13 3.03
N GLU A 103 2.19 10.40 3.03
CA GLU A 103 2.54 11.32 4.10
C GLU A 103 1.30 11.62 4.92
N ALA A 104 1.38 11.45 6.24
CA ALA A 104 0.21 11.60 7.10
C ALA A 104 0.58 12.00 8.53
N THR A 105 -0.43 12.47 9.27
CA THR A 105 -0.37 12.64 10.72
C THR A 105 -1.05 11.46 11.39
N HIS A 106 -0.40 10.82 12.36
CA HIS A 106 -1.00 9.78 13.18
C HIS A 106 -2.00 10.39 14.17
N SER A 107 -3.24 10.53 13.73
CA SER A 107 -4.32 11.24 14.43
C SER A 107 -5.35 10.32 15.09
N GLY A 108 -5.39 9.03 14.72
CA GLY A 108 -6.26 8.00 15.29
C GLY A 108 -5.49 6.77 15.76
N GLU A 109 -6.18 5.79 16.33
CA GLU A 109 -5.56 4.54 16.74
C GLU A 109 -5.08 3.75 15.51
N PHE A 110 -3.85 3.24 15.57
CA PHE A 110 -3.25 2.39 14.54
C PHE A 110 -2.68 1.11 15.16
N MET A 111 -3.31 -0.02 14.91
CA MET A 111 -2.85 -1.36 15.37
C MET A 111 -2.49 -1.42 16.86
N GLY A 112 -3.37 -0.85 17.71
CA GLY A 112 -3.17 -0.80 19.17
C GLY A 112 -2.30 0.38 19.64
N ILE A 113 -1.75 1.19 18.74
CA ILE A 113 -0.97 2.37 19.08
C ILE A 113 -1.90 3.58 19.15
N ALA A 114 -1.98 4.21 20.33
CA ALA A 114 -2.78 5.43 20.54
C ALA A 114 -2.25 6.59 19.69
N PRO A 115 -3.12 7.55 19.27
CA PRO A 115 -2.69 8.69 18.45
C PRO A 115 -1.51 9.43 19.07
N THR A 116 -0.46 9.66 18.28
CA THR A 116 0.77 10.34 18.74
C THR A 116 0.88 11.78 18.25
N GLY A 117 0.09 12.17 17.25
CA GLY A 117 0.21 13.45 16.56
C GLY A 117 1.47 13.58 15.68
N LYS A 118 2.28 12.54 15.55
CA LYS A 118 3.51 12.57 14.73
C LYS A 118 3.17 12.56 13.24
N ARG A 119 3.98 13.27 12.45
CA ARG A 119 4.05 13.05 11.00
C ARG A 119 4.77 11.75 10.73
N VAL A 120 4.25 10.98 9.82
CA VAL A 120 4.83 9.70 9.37
C VAL A 120 4.89 9.63 7.85
N GLU A 121 5.85 8.88 7.36
CA GLU A 121 5.96 8.46 5.97
C GLU A 121 5.64 6.97 5.90
N ILE A 122 4.66 6.60 5.10
CA ILE A 122 4.13 5.23 5.00
C ILE A 122 4.47 4.71 3.60
N ARG A 123 5.53 3.92 3.48
CA ARG A 123 5.94 3.33 2.20
C ARG A 123 4.99 2.22 1.78
N TYR A 124 4.70 2.14 0.48
CA TYR A 124 3.84 1.11 -0.08
C TYR A 124 4.27 0.66 -1.48
N MET A 125 3.80 -0.53 -1.84
CA MET A 125 3.77 -1.06 -3.19
C MET A 125 2.40 -1.64 -3.44
N ASP A 126 1.82 -1.31 -4.59
CA ASP A 126 0.51 -1.78 -5.00
C ASP A 126 0.56 -2.44 -6.37
N PHE A 127 -0.25 -3.47 -6.55
CA PHE A 127 -0.59 -4.07 -7.83
C PHE A 127 -2.10 -4.11 -7.98
N TRP A 128 -2.62 -3.52 -9.04
CA TRP A 128 -4.03 -3.56 -9.39
C TRP A 128 -4.25 -4.36 -10.65
N LYS A 129 -5.33 -5.13 -10.65
CA LYS A 129 -5.85 -5.79 -11.84
C LYS A 129 -7.18 -5.15 -12.22
N VAL A 130 -7.25 -4.59 -13.40
CA VAL A 130 -8.44 -3.93 -13.94
C VAL A 130 -9.08 -4.83 -14.99
N VAL A 131 -10.36 -5.11 -14.84
CA VAL A 131 -11.18 -5.89 -15.76
C VAL A 131 -12.45 -5.11 -16.03
N ASP A 132 -12.77 -4.91 -17.31
CA ASP A 132 -13.98 -4.21 -17.75
C ASP A 132 -14.20 -2.85 -17.05
N GLY A 133 -13.13 -2.07 -16.93
CA GLY A 133 -13.14 -0.74 -16.33
C GLY A 133 -13.29 -0.71 -14.80
N LYS A 134 -13.09 -1.84 -14.12
CA LYS A 134 -13.16 -1.94 -12.65
C LYS A 134 -11.93 -2.64 -12.08
N ILE A 135 -11.51 -2.19 -10.91
CA ILE A 135 -10.46 -2.87 -10.14
C ILE A 135 -11.08 -4.14 -9.55
N GLN A 136 -10.61 -5.29 -10.03
CA GLN A 136 -11.06 -6.60 -9.59
C GLN A 136 -10.23 -7.14 -8.42
N ASP A 137 -8.92 -6.94 -8.49
CA ASP A 137 -7.99 -7.41 -7.45
C ASP A 137 -6.95 -6.32 -7.15
N ASN A 138 -6.54 -6.23 -5.88
CA ASN A 138 -5.44 -5.37 -5.45
C ASN A 138 -4.55 -6.12 -4.45
N TRP A 139 -3.26 -6.20 -4.75
CA TRP A 139 -2.22 -6.66 -3.82
C TRP A 139 -1.46 -5.47 -3.30
N VAL A 140 -1.39 -5.33 -1.98
CA VAL A 140 -0.72 -4.20 -1.36
C VAL A 140 0.30 -4.65 -0.33
N MET A 141 1.44 -4.00 -0.35
CA MET A 141 2.46 -4.10 0.69
C MET A 141 2.69 -2.72 1.28
N VAL A 142 2.32 -2.54 2.53
CA VAL A 142 2.58 -1.32 3.30
C VAL A 142 3.61 -1.63 4.38
N ASP A 143 4.61 -0.80 4.53
CA ASP A 143 5.69 -1.02 5.51
C ASP A 143 5.23 -0.67 6.93
N PHE A 144 4.32 -1.49 7.49
CA PHE A 144 3.85 -1.32 8.85
C PHE A 144 4.95 -1.38 9.91
N PRO A 145 5.95 -2.26 9.79
CA PRO A 145 7.07 -2.25 10.72
C PRO A 145 7.75 -0.90 10.82
N ASP A 146 7.97 -0.24 9.68
CA ASP A 146 8.58 1.09 9.65
C ASP A 146 7.66 2.15 10.27
N VAL A 147 6.35 2.12 9.94
CA VAL A 147 5.37 3.02 10.56
C VAL A 147 5.34 2.86 12.07
N MET A 148 5.28 1.62 12.58
CA MET A 148 5.29 1.36 14.04
C MET A 148 6.53 1.94 14.69
N ARG A 149 7.68 1.86 14.06
CA ARG A 149 8.94 2.41 14.58
C ARG A 149 8.95 3.93 14.60
N GLN A 150 8.44 4.58 13.55
CA GLN A 150 8.23 6.03 13.55
C GLN A 150 7.33 6.47 14.72
N LEU A 151 6.38 5.62 15.10
CA LEU A 151 5.49 5.83 16.24
C LEU A 151 6.11 5.46 17.59
N GLY A 152 7.31 4.87 17.61
CA GLY A 152 8.04 4.51 18.82
C GLY A 152 7.83 3.09 19.32
N VAL A 153 7.32 2.21 18.46
CA VAL A 153 7.13 0.78 18.75
C VAL A 153 8.08 -0.05 17.90
N ASP A 154 8.86 -0.92 18.52
CA ASP A 154 9.67 -1.90 17.80
C ASP A 154 8.87 -3.20 17.57
N PRO A 155 8.37 -3.46 16.34
CA PRO A 155 7.60 -4.66 16.05
C PRO A 155 8.43 -5.94 16.10
N PHE A 156 9.75 -5.83 16.00
CA PHE A 156 10.67 -6.95 16.02
C PHE A 156 11.22 -7.29 17.41
N GLN A 157 10.97 -6.43 18.40
CA GLN A 157 11.42 -6.63 19.79
C GLN A 157 12.93 -6.95 19.89
N GLY A 158 13.73 -6.25 19.11
CA GLY A 158 15.17 -6.46 19.04
C GLY A 158 15.63 -7.68 18.22
N MET A 159 14.71 -8.41 17.59
CA MET A 159 15.05 -9.58 16.75
C MET A 159 15.27 -9.24 15.28
N GLY A 160 15.14 -8.00 14.89
CA GLY A 160 15.45 -7.54 13.52
C GLY A 160 16.95 -7.62 13.24
N TRP A 161 17.32 -7.68 11.97
CA TRP A 161 18.72 -7.66 11.55
C TRP A 161 19.33 -6.26 11.54
N ASP A 162 18.47 -5.23 11.55
CA ASP A 162 18.87 -3.84 11.63
C ASP A 162 18.61 -3.32 13.04
N ASP A 163 19.62 -2.72 13.64
CA ASP A 163 19.49 -1.95 14.86
C ASP A 163 19.15 -0.49 14.48
N TYR A 164 17.90 -0.25 14.25
CA TYR A 164 17.44 1.12 14.10
C TYR A 164 17.41 1.77 15.48
N GLY A 165 18.30 2.61 15.83
CA GLY A 165 18.24 3.33 17.09
C GLY A 165 16.85 3.89 17.41
N THR A 166 16.62 4.29 18.62
CA THR A 166 15.34 4.78 19.13
C THR A 166 14.83 6.07 18.46
N GLU A 167 15.62 6.68 17.59
CA GLU A 167 15.27 7.88 16.83
C GLU A 167 15.26 7.58 15.34
N TYR A 168 14.06 7.47 14.79
CA TYR A 168 13.85 7.42 13.34
C TYR A 168 13.98 8.83 12.75
N ASP A 169 14.95 9.01 11.87
CA ASP A 169 15.14 10.26 11.13
C ASP A 169 14.64 10.09 9.69
N SER A 170 13.39 10.50 9.44
CA SER A 170 12.76 10.45 8.13
C SER A 170 13.43 11.32 7.06
N SER A 171 14.31 12.26 7.47
CA SER A 171 15.04 13.10 6.52
C SER A 171 16.18 12.37 5.82
N LYS A 172 16.60 11.21 6.35
CA LYS A 172 17.65 10.36 5.76
C LYS A 172 17.04 9.38 4.79
N LYS A 173 16.53 9.88 3.69
CA LYS A 173 16.06 9.05 2.59
C LYS A 173 17.18 8.17 2.04
N GLY A 174 17.07 6.88 2.27
CA GLY A 174 17.53 5.81 1.38
C GLY A 174 19.03 5.58 1.22
N SER A 175 19.94 6.30 1.86
CA SER A 175 21.36 6.08 1.63
C SER A 175 22.25 5.89 2.83
N GLU A 176 21.81 6.24 4.02
CA GLU A 176 22.61 6.01 5.23
C GLU A 176 21.75 5.77 6.47
N THR A 177 21.13 4.60 6.55
CA THR A 177 20.79 4.09 7.88
C THR A 177 22.11 3.82 8.58
N LYS A 178 22.51 4.67 9.48
CA LYS A 178 23.67 4.43 10.32
C LYS A 178 23.31 3.23 11.19
N ILE A 179 23.80 2.05 10.79
CA ILE A 179 23.73 0.85 11.60
C ILE A 179 24.52 1.20 12.85
N LEU A 180 23.84 1.51 13.94
CA LEU A 180 24.46 1.58 15.25
C LEU A 180 24.76 0.15 15.63
N GLY A 181 26.00 -0.29 15.43
CA GLY A 181 26.41 -1.65 15.61
C GLY A 181 26.07 -2.17 16.99
N GLY A 182 25.01 -2.92 17.08
CA GLY A 182 24.71 -3.78 18.22
C GLY A 182 25.71 -4.90 18.24
N GLY A 183 26.70 -4.81 19.12
CA GLY A 183 27.62 -5.90 19.31
C GLY A 183 26.85 -7.14 19.83
N HIS A 184 26.79 -8.17 19.01
CA HIS A 184 26.45 -9.50 19.51
C HIS A 184 27.50 -9.87 20.56
N LYS A 185 27.06 -9.95 21.82
CA LYS A 185 27.80 -10.67 22.86
C LYS A 185 27.28 -12.08 22.95
#